data_32f9d4f14af47b289006734fbb5990aa
#
_entry.id   32f9d4f14af47b289006734fbb5990aa
#
_cell.length_a   1.000
_cell.length_b   1.000
_cell.length_c   1.000
_cell.angle_alpha   90.00
_cell.angle_beta   90.00
_cell.angle_gamma   90.00
#
_symmetry.space_group_name_H-M   'P 1'
#
loop_
_entity.id
_entity.type
_entity.pdbx_description
1 polymer ?
#
loop_
_entity_poly.entity_id
_entity_poly.type
_entity_poly.pdbx_seq_one_letter_code
_entity_poly.pdbx_strand_id
1 'polypeptide(L)'
;VKHIRPTVEKCLETSLNEIELFEVKCFLLRCHEMLPLFQQVQSALQWEGIGLEDTVQALDLLDPERNRVASFFISDNSSPLLRSLRREKRELEEQIRRLPAGEEREEVQARRVRVASEEELEEMRIRKELSAALRPHVPALLYNTEMIGEIALTVEKARLARRYGG
;
A
#
# COMPACT_ATOMS: atom_id res chain seq x y z
N VAL A 1 8.36 -10.51 -10.03
CA VAL A 1 7.14 -9.91 -9.46
C VAL A 1 6.73 -10.79 -8.30
N LYS A 2 6.74 -10.25 -7.07
CA LYS A 2 6.21 -10.96 -5.91
C LYS A 2 4.74 -11.31 -6.18
N HIS A 3 4.31 -12.48 -5.76
CA HIS A 3 2.98 -12.97 -6.05
C HIS A 3 1.94 -12.16 -5.26
N ILE A 4 1.48 -11.02 -5.82
CA ILE A 4 0.58 -10.07 -5.17
C ILE A 4 -0.88 -10.56 -5.09
N ARG A 5 -1.27 -11.54 -5.93
CA ARG A 5 -2.64 -12.03 -6.05
C ARG A 5 -3.27 -12.40 -4.71
N PRO A 6 -2.62 -13.19 -3.82
CA PRO A 6 -3.23 -13.56 -2.54
C PRO A 6 -3.51 -12.35 -1.64
N THR A 7 -2.64 -11.33 -1.65
CA THR A 7 -2.84 -10.09 -0.90
C THR A 7 -4.04 -9.30 -1.43
N VAL A 8 -4.19 -9.23 -2.77
CA VAL A 8 -5.32 -8.54 -3.41
C VAL A 8 -6.64 -9.29 -3.14
N GLU A 9 -6.65 -10.61 -3.26
CA GLU A 9 -7.84 -11.44 -2.95
C GLU A 9 -8.25 -11.32 -1.48
N LYS A 10 -7.28 -11.33 -0.56
CA LYS A 10 -7.51 -11.13 0.88
C LYS A 10 -8.25 -9.82 1.19
N CYS A 11 -8.04 -8.77 0.41
CA CYS A 11 -8.70 -7.48 0.58
C CYS A 11 -10.24 -7.57 0.46
N LEU A 12 -10.77 -8.55 -0.27
CA LEU A 12 -12.22 -8.79 -0.41
C LEU A 12 -12.85 -9.26 0.91
N GLU A 13 -12.11 -10.02 1.70
CA GLU A 13 -12.63 -10.70 2.89
C GLU A 13 -12.27 -9.95 4.18
N THR A 14 -11.04 -9.45 4.27
CA THR A 14 -10.50 -8.86 5.51
C THR A 14 -9.79 -7.54 5.24
N SER A 15 -9.45 -6.82 6.32
CA SER A 15 -8.57 -5.66 6.24
C SER A 15 -7.12 -6.09 6.06
N LEU A 16 -6.39 -5.35 5.23
CA LEU A 16 -4.97 -5.53 5.01
C LEU A 16 -4.16 -4.86 6.14
N ASN A 17 -3.04 -5.47 6.51
CA ASN A 17 -2.08 -4.85 7.40
C ASN A 17 -1.18 -3.85 6.64
N GLU A 18 -0.30 -3.16 7.35
CA GLU A 18 0.56 -2.12 6.79
C GLU A 18 1.50 -2.66 5.70
N ILE A 19 2.08 -3.85 5.89
CA ILE A 19 2.96 -4.51 4.91
C ILE A 19 2.18 -4.87 3.64
N GLU A 20 0.98 -5.42 3.81
CA GLU A 20 0.10 -5.78 2.70
C GLU A 20 -0.37 -4.55 1.91
N LEU A 21 -0.72 -3.45 2.59
CA LEU A 21 -1.04 -2.16 1.96
C LEU A 21 0.17 -1.59 1.20
N PHE A 22 1.36 -1.70 1.77
CA PHE A 22 2.61 -1.34 1.09
C PHE A 22 2.84 -2.18 -0.17
N GLU A 23 2.64 -3.50 -0.11
CA GLU A 23 2.76 -4.39 -1.27
C GLU A 23 1.78 -4.02 -2.38
N VAL A 24 0.52 -3.72 -2.03
CA VAL A 24 -0.49 -3.24 -2.98
C VAL A 24 -0.09 -1.90 -3.59
N LYS A 25 0.39 -0.94 -2.78
CA LYS A 25 0.91 0.35 -3.29
C LYS A 25 2.05 0.14 -4.29
N CYS A 26 3.03 -0.70 -3.96
CA CYS A 26 4.15 -1.00 -4.87
C CYS A 26 3.67 -1.60 -6.20
N PHE A 27 2.67 -2.49 -6.15
CA PHE A 27 2.08 -3.05 -7.36
C PHE A 27 1.37 -1.99 -8.20
N LEU A 28 0.55 -1.14 -7.57
CA LEU A 28 -0.15 -0.04 -8.23
C LEU A 28 0.81 0.97 -8.87
N LEU A 29 1.93 1.31 -8.20
CA LEU A 29 2.99 2.14 -8.78
C LEU A 29 3.56 1.51 -10.05
N ARG A 30 3.81 0.20 -10.05
CA ARG A 30 4.29 -0.51 -11.24
C ARG A 30 3.26 -0.50 -12.37
N CYS A 31 1.98 -0.75 -12.08
CA CYS A 31 0.92 -0.64 -13.07
C CYS A 31 0.87 0.77 -13.68
N HIS A 32 0.96 1.79 -12.85
CA HIS A 32 0.95 3.19 -13.27
C HIS A 32 2.14 3.53 -14.18
N GLU A 33 3.35 3.07 -13.86
CA GLU A 33 4.55 3.24 -14.69
C GLU A 33 4.46 2.48 -16.02
N MET A 34 3.86 1.30 -16.01
CA MET A 34 3.76 0.44 -17.20
C MET A 34 2.64 0.83 -18.14
N LEU A 35 1.57 1.45 -17.66
CA LEU A 35 0.37 1.76 -18.44
C LEU A 35 0.67 2.53 -19.74
N PRO A 36 1.45 3.62 -19.75
CA PRO A 36 1.77 4.34 -20.99
C PRO A 36 2.60 3.50 -21.97
N LEU A 37 3.48 2.64 -21.48
CA LEU A 37 4.26 1.73 -22.32
C LEU A 37 3.37 0.71 -23.03
N PHE A 38 2.39 0.16 -22.30
CA PHE A 38 1.40 -0.75 -22.88
C PHE A 38 0.56 -0.08 -23.96
N GLN A 39 0.10 1.13 -23.71
CA GLN A 39 -0.67 1.91 -24.69
C GLN A 39 0.13 2.17 -25.96
N GLN A 40 1.43 2.46 -25.86
CA GLN A 40 2.33 2.63 -27.00
C GLN A 40 2.48 1.32 -27.78
N VAL A 41 2.67 0.18 -27.12
CA VAL A 41 2.81 -1.13 -27.76
C VAL A 41 1.50 -1.54 -28.45
N GLN A 42 0.35 -1.35 -27.81
CA GLN A 42 -0.96 -1.60 -28.40
C GLN A 42 -1.16 -0.82 -29.69
N SER A 43 -0.85 0.49 -29.66
CA SER A 43 -0.99 1.36 -30.82
C SER A 43 -0.05 0.95 -31.96
N ALA A 44 1.20 0.56 -31.65
CA ALA A 44 2.21 0.20 -32.64
C ALA A 44 1.92 -1.17 -33.29
N LEU A 45 1.42 -2.13 -32.52
CA LEU A 45 1.18 -3.51 -32.98
C LEU A 45 -0.26 -3.77 -33.40
N GLN A 46 -1.18 -2.81 -33.24
CA GLN A 46 -2.63 -2.98 -33.40
C GLN A 46 -3.17 -4.23 -32.65
N TRP A 47 -2.63 -4.48 -31.49
CA TRP A 47 -2.91 -5.69 -30.71
C TRP A 47 -4.00 -5.43 -29.67
N GLU A 48 -5.22 -5.86 -29.95
CA GLU A 48 -6.40 -5.61 -29.12
C GLU A 48 -6.46 -6.48 -27.86
N GLY A 49 -5.62 -7.50 -27.70
CA GLY A 49 -5.71 -8.49 -26.62
C GLY A 49 -4.84 -8.22 -25.39
N ILE A 50 -3.99 -7.19 -25.39
CA ILE A 50 -3.08 -6.89 -24.29
C ILE A 50 -3.24 -5.45 -23.84
N GLY A 51 -3.59 -5.26 -22.57
CA GLY A 51 -3.70 -3.93 -21.97
C GLY A 51 -3.70 -4.02 -20.46
N LEU A 52 -3.41 -2.92 -19.82
CA LEU A 52 -3.60 -2.75 -18.38
C LEU A 52 -4.79 -1.82 -18.15
N GLU A 53 -5.58 -2.13 -17.13
CA GLU A 53 -6.59 -1.20 -16.63
C GLU A 53 -5.92 -0.07 -15.85
N ASP A 54 -6.47 1.14 -15.97
CA ASP A 54 -6.01 2.28 -15.20
C ASP A 54 -6.46 2.12 -13.74
N THR A 55 -5.49 2.06 -12.84
CA THR A 55 -5.69 1.90 -11.40
C THR A 55 -5.23 3.11 -10.59
N VAL A 56 -5.15 4.29 -11.24
CA VAL A 56 -4.68 5.53 -10.59
C VAL A 56 -5.55 5.90 -9.38
N GLN A 57 -6.86 5.65 -9.43
CA GLN A 57 -7.75 5.93 -8.30
C GLN A 57 -7.42 5.07 -7.08
N ALA A 58 -7.13 3.78 -7.29
CA ALA A 58 -6.67 2.90 -6.22
C ALA A 58 -5.31 3.33 -5.67
N LEU A 59 -4.40 3.78 -6.54
CA LEU A 59 -3.11 4.31 -6.14
C LEU A 59 -3.25 5.56 -5.28
N ASP A 60 -4.12 6.50 -5.66
CA ASP A 60 -4.35 7.75 -4.92
C ASP A 60 -4.94 7.50 -3.51
N LEU A 61 -5.65 6.39 -3.27
CA LEU A 61 -6.08 5.99 -1.92
C LEU A 61 -4.89 5.70 -0.99
N LEU A 62 -3.83 5.07 -1.52
CA LEU A 62 -2.63 4.72 -0.75
C LEU A 62 -1.52 5.78 -0.87
N ASP A 63 -1.70 6.76 -1.71
CA ASP A 63 -0.76 7.84 -1.99
C ASP A 63 -1.50 9.18 -2.17
N PRO A 64 -2.20 9.67 -1.13
CA PRO A 64 -3.06 10.86 -1.23
C PRO A 64 -2.27 12.13 -1.58
N GLU A 65 -1.00 12.20 -1.21
CA GLU A 65 -0.10 13.31 -1.55
C GLU A 65 0.49 13.18 -2.97
N ARG A 66 0.24 12.05 -3.67
CA ARG A 66 0.73 11.76 -5.02
C ARG A 66 2.25 11.85 -5.17
N ASN A 67 2.97 11.48 -4.13
CA ASN A 67 4.43 11.47 -4.12
C ASN A 67 5.04 10.40 -5.03
N ARG A 68 4.26 9.35 -5.35
CA ARG A 68 4.66 8.23 -6.21
C ARG A 68 5.93 7.52 -5.72
N VAL A 69 6.12 7.46 -4.41
CA VAL A 69 7.27 6.80 -3.77
C VAL A 69 6.84 5.43 -3.23
N ALA A 70 7.71 4.45 -3.39
CA ALA A 70 7.52 3.08 -2.87
C ALA A 70 7.76 3.05 -1.34
N SER A 71 6.92 3.76 -0.61
CA SER A 71 6.81 3.75 0.85
C SER A 71 5.33 3.83 1.24
N PHE A 72 4.98 3.25 2.37
CA PHE A 72 3.65 3.36 2.94
C PHE A 72 3.76 3.50 4.46
N PHE A 73 3.08 4.45 4.99
CA PHE A 73 2.85 4.65 6.43
C PHE A 73 1.56 5.45 6.60
N ILE A 74 0.89 5.23 7.71
CA ILE A 74 -0.29 6.01 8.07
C ILE A 74 0.19 7.34 8.63
N SER A 75 -0.02 8.42 7.87
CA SER A 75 0.46 9.76 8.25
C SER A 75 -0.43 10.39 9.32
N ASP A 76 0.12 11.41 10.00
CA ASP A 76 -0.63 12.22 10.98
C ASP A 76 -1.85 12.93 10.33
N ASN A 77 -1.84 13.09 8.99
CA ASN A 77 -2.93 13.70 8.24
C ASN A 77 -4.09 12.72 7.95
N SER A 78 -3.90 11.42 8.20
CA SER A 78 -4.93 10.41 7.95
C SER A 78 -6.15 10.58 8.85
N SER A 79 -5.98 11.11 10.07
CA SER A 79 -7.10 11.45 10.94
C SER A 79 -6.71 12.54 11.97
N PRO A 80 -7.66 13.44 12.35
CA PRO A 80 -7.44 14.42 13.42
C PRO A 80 -7.12 13.74 14.77
N LEU A 81 -7.78 12.60 15.04
CA LEU A 81 -7.56 11.83 16.26
C LEU A 81 -6.14 11.26 16.29
N LEU A 82 -5.68 10.62 15.21
CA LEU A 82 -4.32 10.08 15.13
C LEU A 82 -3.27 11.15 15.36
N ARG A 83 -3.44 12.33 14.74
CA ARG A 83 -2.56 13.48 14.94
C ARG A 83 -2.51 13.91 16.40
N SER A 84 -3.66 13.97 17.07
CA SER A 84 -3.76 14.34 18.49
C SER A 84 -3.06 13.32 19.39
N LEU A 85 -3.32 12.02 19.17
CA LEU A 85 -2.73 10.93 19.95
C LEU A 85 -1.20 10.89 19.81
N ARG A 86 -0.68 11.04 18.59
CA ARG A 86 0.76 11.07 18.34
C ARG A 86 1.43 12.30 18.94
N ARG A 87 0.76 13.45 18.95
CA ARG A 87 1.27 14.65 19.63
C ARG A 87 1.32 14.41 21.14
N GLU A 88 0.22 13.94 21.73
CA GLU A 88 0.17 13.64 23.18
C GLU A 88 1.23 12.61 23.58
N LYS A 89 1.40 11.55 22.80
CA LYS A 89 2.45 10.55 23.02
C LYS A 89 3.84 11.18 23.07
N ARG A 90 4.18 12.07 22.13
CA ARG A 90 5.47 12.78 22.12
C ARG A 90 5.65 13.68 23.33
N GLU A 91 4.59 14.38 23.76
CA GLU A 91 4.61 15.22 24.95
C GLU A 91 4.84 14.41 26.23
N LEU A 92 4.18 13.25 26.36
CA LEU A 92 4.37 12.34 27.48
C LEU A 92 5.78 11.73 27.49
N GLU A 93 6.33 11.36 26.35
CA GLU A 93 7.71 10.86 26.22
C GLU A 93 8.74 11.91 26.64
N GLU A 94 8.49 13.18 26.33
CA GLU A 94 9.34 14.28 26.78
C GLU A 94 9.22 14.50 28.29
N GLN A 95 8.02 14.40 28.87
CA GLN A 95 7.81 14.47 30.31
C GLN A 95 8.54 13.33 31.04
N ILE A 96 8.43 12.09 30.56
CA ILE A 96 9.11 10.92 31.11
C ILE A 96 10.64 11.12 31.15
N ARG A 97 11.21 11.76 30.12
CA ARG A 97 12.65 12.05 30.08
C ARG A 97 13.10 13.04 31.14
N ARG A 98 12.23 13.97 31.53
CA ARG A 98 12.54 15.05 32.51
C ARG A 98 12.28 14.64 33.94
N LEU A 99 11.34 13.71 34.17
CA LEU A 99 10.95 13.32 35.53
C LEU A 99 11.96 12.33 36.16
N PRO A 100 12.33 12.52 37.45
CA PRO A 100 13.09 11.53 38.17
C PRO A 100 12.30 10.24 38.37
N ALA A 101 12.96 9.17 38.75
CA ALA A 101 12.28 7.93 39.12
C ALA A 101 11.38 8.14 40.32
N GLY A 102 10.12 7.69 40.24
CA GLY A 102 9.12 7.85 41.29
C GLY A 102 7.69 7.70 40.76
N GLU A 103 6.73 7.85 41.65
CA GLU A 103 5.30 7.65 41.39
C GLU A 103 4.77 8.52 40.23
N GLU A 104 5.14 9.78 40.21
CA GLU A 104 4.73 10.71 39.11
C GLU A 104 5.19 10.22 37.73
N ARG A 105 6.43 9.72 37.63
CA ARG A 105 6.93 9.16 36.37
C ARG A 105 6.19 7.90 35.99
N GLU A 106 5.83 7.04 36.91
CA GLU A 106 5.05 5.83 36.68
C GLU A 106 3.65 6.14 36.18
N GLU A 107 2.99 7.17 36.72
CA GLU A 107 1.69 7.63 36.25
C GLU A 107 1.75 8.13 34.81
N VAL A 108 2.77 8.95 34.47
CA VAL A 108 2.97 9.44 33.10
C VAL A 108 3.27 8.29 32.13
N GLN A 109 4.05 7.29 32.55
CA GLN A 109 4.30 6.08 31.77
C GLN A 109 3.01 5.29 31.51
N ALA A 110 2.17 5.11 32.53
CA ALA A 110 0.88 4.43 32.40
C ALA A 110 -0.04 5.17 31.42
N ARG A 111 -0.06 6.51 31.45
CA ARG A 111 -0.80 7.32 30.49
C ARG A 111 -0.24 7.17 29.06
N ARG A 112 1.07 7.18 28.90
CA ARG A 112 1.73 6.96 27.60
C ARG A 112 1.37 5.62 26.98
N VAL A 113 1.29 4.54 27.80
CA VAL A 113 0.86 3.21 27.34
C VAL A 113 -0.59 3.23 26.85
N ARG A 114 -1.50 3.91 27.56
CA ARG A 114 -2.90 4.04 27.13
C ARG A 114 -3.00 4.78 25.79
N VAL A 115 -2.32 5.91 25.65
CA VAL A 115 -2.31 6.71 24.42
C VAL A 115 -1.73 5.89 23.25
N ALA A 116 -0.69 5.10 23.48
CA ALA A 116 -0.13 4.21 22.45
C ALA A 116 -1.14 3.11 22.02
N SER A 117 -1.92 2.57 22.94
CA SER A 117 -2.99 1.61 22.61
C SER A 117 -4.12 2.27 21.81
N GLU A 118 -4.51 3.49 22.14
CA GLU A 118 -5.51 4.26 21.40
C GLU A 118 -5.01 4.62 19.99
N GLU A 119 -3.73 4.96 19.85
CA GLU A 119 -3.08 5.18 18.55
C GLU A 119 -3.16 3.92 17.66
N GLU A 120 -2.84 2.75 18.21
CA GLU A 120 -2.90 1.49 17.49
C GLU A 120 -4.32 1.13 17.03
N LEU A 121 -5.32 1.36 17.88
CA LEU A 121 -6.73 1.17 17.53
C LEU A 121 -7.17 2.11 16.41
N GLU A 122 -6.74 3.37 16.43
CA GLU A 122 -7.05 4.33 15.37
C GLU A 122 -6.35 3.96 14.05
N GLU A 123 -5.10 3.53 14.09
CA GLU A 123 -4.41 3.02 12.91
C GLU A 123 -5.09 1.78 12.33
N MET A 124 -5.57 0.88 13.18
CA MET A 124 -6.34 -0.30 12.74
C MET A 124 -7.64 0.12 12.04
N ARG A 125 -8.34 1.14 12.57
CA ARG A 125 -9.54 1.70 11.94
C ARG A 125 -9.23 2.25 10.56
N ILE A 126 -8.15 3.03 10.43
CA ILE A 126 -7.72 3.61 9.15
C ILE A 126 -7.36 2.51 8.14
N ARG A 127 -6.61 1.47 8.53
CA ARG A 127 -6.31 0.33 7.66
C ARG A 127 -7.56 -0.38 7.17
N LYS A 128 -8.55 -0.54 8.03
CA LYS A 128 -9.85 -1.13 7.68
C LYS A 128 -10.58 -0.27 6.65
N GLU A 129 -10.59 1.04 6.82
CA GLU A 129 -11.21 1.97 5.87
C GLU A 129 -10.50 1.97 4.51
N LEU A 130 -9.17 2.00 4.50
CA LEU A 130 -8.38 1.91 3.27
C LEU A 130 -8.63 0.60 2.53
N SER A 131 -8.67 -0.52 3.27
CA SER A 131 -8.98 -1.83 2.68
C SER A 131 -10.39 -1.86 2.07
N ALA A 132 -11.37 -1.29 2.77
CA ALA A 132 -12.73 -1.18 2.25
C ALA A 132 -12.81 -0.30 0.99
N ALA A 133 -12.07 0.80 0.95
CA ALA A 133 -11.99 1.69 -0.21
C ALA A 133 -11.29 1.04 -1.41
N LEU A 134 -10.35 0.11 -1.17
CA LEU A 134 -9.67 -0.64 -2.24
C LEU A 134 -10.54 -1.73 -2.87
N ARG A 135 -11.53 -2.30 -2.15
CA ARG A 135 -12.34 -3.42 -2.65
C ARG A 135 -12.95 -3.22 -4.03
N PRO A 136 -13.53 -2.07 -4.39
CA PRO A 136 -14.07 -1.85 -5.73
C PRO A 136 -13.04 -1.96 -6.84
N HIS A 137 -11.75 -1.77 -6.52
CA HIS A 137 -10.65 -1.81 -7.47
C HIS A 137 -10.01 -3.20 -7.62
N VAL A 138 -10.37 -4.16 -6.76
CA VAL A 138 -9.79 -5.52 -6.77
C VAL A 138 -9.92 -6.20 -8.13
N PRO A 139 -11.04 -6.15 -8.85
CA PRO A 139 -11.13 -6.77 -10.18
C PRO A 139 -10.07 -6.25 -11.16
N ALA A 140 -9.85 -4.93 -11.22
CA ALA A 140 -8.83 -4.31 -12.05
C ALA A 140 -7.40 -4.73 -11.62
N LEU A 141 -7.15 -4.81 -10.31
CA LEU A 141 -5.85 -5.27 -9.80
C LEU A 141 -5.58 -6.72 -10.17
N LEU A 142 -6.57 -7.60 -10.07
CA LEU A 142 -6.45 -9.01 -10.46
C LEU A 142 -6.21 -9.14 -11.95
N TYR A 143 -6.96 -8.41 -12.77
CA TYR A 143 -6.78 -8.37 -14.21
C TYR A 143 -5.34 -7.94 -14.59
N ASN A 144 -4.86 -6.85 -14.01
CA ASN A 144 -3.50 -6.36 -14.25
C ASN A 144 -2.43 -7.38 -13.81
N THR A 145 -2.68 -8.12 -12.72
CA THR A 145 -1.78 -9.19 -12.27
C THR A 145 -1.67 -10.32 -13.31
N GLU A 146 -2.78 -10.72 -13.90
CA GLU A 146 -2.82 -11.74 -14.96
C GLU A 146 -2.12 -11.25 -16.23
N MET A 147 -2.44 -10.06 -16.70
CA MET A 147 -1.83 -9.46 -17.88
C MET A 147 -0.31 -9.34 -17.77
N ILE A 148 0.19 -8.85 -16.64
CA ILE A 148 1.64 -8.74 -16.39
C ILE A 148 2.28 -10.13 -16.38
N GLY A 149 1.62 -11.13 -15.81
CA GLY A 149 2.09 -12.52 -15.79
C GLY A 149 2.19 -13.13 -17.19
N GLU A 150 1.16 -12.97 -18.03
CA GLU A 150 1.13 -13.48 -19.42
C GLU A 150 2.22 -12.84 -20.28
N ILE A 151 2.44 -11.53 -20.12
CA ILE A 151 3.49 -10.84 -20.86
C ILE A 151 4.87 -11.28 -20.42
N ALA A 152 5.11 -11.40 -19.11
CA ALA A 152 6.39 -11.91 -18.61
C ALA A 152 6.69 -13.30 -19.17
N LEU A 153 5.70 -14.18 -19.21
CA LEU A 153 5.83 -15.53 -19.79
C LEU A 153 6.12 -15.47 -21.30
N THR A 154 5.44 -14.61 -22.02
CA THR A 154 5.63 -14.44 -23.48
C THR A 154 7.02 -13.91 -23.80
N VAL A 155 7.51 -12.93 -23.05
CA VAL A 155 8.87 -12.38 -23.19
C VAL A 155 9.93 -13.45 -22.92
N GLU A 156 9.75 -14.25 -21.86
CA GLU A 156 10.71 -15.32 -21.55
C GLU A 156 10.69 -16.42 -22.61
N LYS A 157 9.54 -16.82 -23.13
CA LYS A 157 9.44 -17.76 -24.27
C LYS A 157 10.17 -17.20 -25.50
N ALA A 158 9.99 -15.92 -25.84
CA ALA A 158 10.66 -15.29 -26.96
C ALA A 158 12.20 -15.23 -26.76
N ARG A 159 12.67 -14.95 -25.54
CA ARG A 159 14.11 -14.98 -25.19
C ARG A 159 14.69 -16.38 -25.36
N LEU A 160 13.99 -17.40 -24.89
CA LEU A 160 14.41 -18.80 -25.04
C LEU A 160 14.46 -19.19 -26.51
N ALA A 161 13.43 -18.87 -27.32
CA ALA A 161 13.41 -19.15 -28.75
C ALA A 161 14.62 -18.52 -29.47
N ARG A 162 14.94 -17.26 -29.15
CA ARG A 162 16.15 -16.59 -29.72
C ARG A 162 17.46 -17.25 -29.28
N ARG A 163 17.52 -17.81 -28.08
CA ARG A 163 18.74 -18.46 -27.54
C ARG A 163 18.98 -19.85 -28.12
N TYR A 164 17.92 -20.58 -28.47
CA TYR A 164 18.01 -21.97 -28.93
C TYR A 164 17.63 -22.15 -30.41
N GLY A 165 17.13 -21.13 -31.09
CA GLY A 165 16.70 -21.17 -32.49
C GLY A 165 17.56 -20.35 -33.45
N GLY A 166 18.71 -19.84 -32.99
CA GLY A 166 19.71 -19.14 -33.80
C GLY A 166 20.90 -20.03 -34.11
#